data_1a0f3bda706d675206e34311dd9b43da
#
_entry.id   1a0f3bda706d675206e34311dd9b43da
#
_cell.length_a   1.000
_cell.length_b   1.000
_cell.length_c   1.000
_cell.angle_alpha   90.00
_cell.angle_beta   90.00
_cell.angle_gamma   90.00
#
_symmetry.space_group_name_H-M   'P 1'
#
loop_
_entity.id
_entity.type
_entity.pdbx_description
1 polymer ?
#
loop_
_entity_poly.entity_id
_entity_poly.type
_entity_poly.pdbx_seq_one_letter_code
_entity_poly.pdbx_strand_id
1 'polypeptide(L)'
;MVITWVAAALVGSLLWSFLEYVLHRFLGHDRRTMPNFFSVEHTRHHSEGNYFAPTWKKATVAVFMSAALAAIMALVADLDTGLAFTVGFVGMYIAYETVHRRAHTHEGFTGYGRALRRHHFHHHFSNPRANHGVTSPLWDLVFGTHEVPGVITVPERLAMQWLIDPNTGDVRAAAADHYRLRRAA
;
A
#
# COMPACT_ATOMS: atom_id res chain seq x y z
N MET A 1 3.87 -14.29 -29.44
CA MET A 1 3.39 -15.01 -28.23
C MET A 1 4.07 -14.53 -26.94
N VAL A 2 5.36 -14.75 -26.71
CA VAL A 2 6.04 -14.34 -25.45
C VAL A 2 5.90 -12.83 -25.17
N ILE A 3 6.11 -11.98 -26.16
CA ILE A 3 5.97 -10.52 -26.03
C ILE A 3 4.53 -10.15 -25.61
N THR A 4 3.52 -10.81 -26.15
CA THR A 4 2.12 -10.59 -25.81
C THR A 4 1.84 -10.95 -24.35
N TRP A 5 2.37 -12.06 -23.85
CA TRP A 5 2.19 -12.47 -22.46
C TRP A 5 2.92 -11.55 -21.48
N VAL A 6 4.14 -11.12 -21.83
CA VAL A 6 4.87 -10.13 -21.03
C VAL A 6 4.10 -8.82 -20.97
N ALA A 7 3.60 -8.33 -22.11
CA ALA A 7 2.78 -7.12 -22.16
C ALA A 7 1.49 -7.27 -21.33
N ALA A 8 0.79 -8.40 -21.44
CA ALA A 8 -0.41 -8.69 -20.66
C ALA A 8 -0.11 -8.70 -19.15
N ALA A 9 0.97 -9.33 -18.70
CA ALA A 9 1.38 -9.33 -17.30
C ALA A 9 1.71 -7.92 -16.80
N LEU A 10 2.39 -7.09 -17.61
CA LEU A 10 2.67 -5.69 -17.25
C LEU A 10 1.38 -4.86 -17.13
N VAL A 11 0.41 -5.06 -18.04
CA VAL A 11 -0.90 -4.40 -17.97
C VAL A 11 -1.67 -4.85 -16.72
N GLY A 12 -1.66 -6.14 -16.39
CA GLY A 12 -2.24 -6.65 -15.16
C GLY A 12 -1.62 -6.03 -13.90
N SER A 13 -0.30 -5.92 -13.86
CA SER A 13 0.43 -5.27 -12.76
C SER A 13 0.07 -3.78 -12.65
N LEU A 14 -0.01 -3.08 -13.77
CA LEU A 14 -0.39 -1.67 -13.81
C LEU A 14 -1.84 -1.46 -13.36
N LEU A 15 -2.74 -2.36 -13.75
CA LEU A 15 -4.13 -2.32 -13.29
C LEU A 15 -4.23 -2.48 -11.78
N TRP A 16 -3.50 -3.44 -11.17
CA TRP A 16 -3.49 -3.55 -9.71
C TRP A 16 -2.95 -2.27 -9.07
N SER A 17 -1.83 -1.73 -9.54
CA SER A 17 -1.25 -0.49 -9.02
C SER A 17 -2.25 0.69 -9.09
N PHE A 18 -3.05 0.77 -10.15
CA PHE A 18 -4.12 1.76 -10.26
C PHE A 18 -5.26 1.49 -9.27
N LEU A 19 -5.72 0.23 -9.15
CA LEU A 19 -6.77 -0.14 -8.22
C LEU A 19 -6.34 0.06 -6.75
N GLU A 20 -5.11 -0.24 -6.40
CA GLU A 20 -4.53 0.07 -5.08
C GLU A 20 -4.79 1.55 -4.72
N TYR A 21 -4.42 2.47 -5.62
CA TYR A 21 -4.62 3.90 -5.44
C TYR A 21 -6.11 4.27 -5.34
N VAL A 22 -6.95 3.75 -6.24
CA VAL A 22 -8.39 4.05 -6.29
C VAL A 22 -9.09 3.54 -5.03
N LEU A 23 -8.86 2.29 -4.63
CA LEU A 23 -9.45 1.70 -3.44
C LEU A 23 -9.00 2.43 -2.18
N HIS A 24 -7.71 2.74 -2.08
CA HIS A 24 -7.15 3.46 -0.95
C HIS A 24 -7.76 4.87 -0.82
N ARG A 25 -7.73 5.65 -1.92
CA ARG A 25 -8.24 7.02 -1.93
C ARG A 25 -9.75 7.09 -1.70
N PHE A 26 -10.52 6.32 -2.49
CA PHE A 26 -11.97 6.49 -2.53
C PHE A 26 -12.72 5.59 -1.54
N LEU A 27 -12.34 4.32 -1.39
CA LEU A 27 -13.00 3.46 -0.40
C LEU A 27 -12.38 3.60 1.00
N GLY A 28 -11.09 3.93 1.10
CA GLY A 28 -10.40 4.09 2.38
C GLY A 28 -10.63 5.44 3.04
N HIS A 29 -10.67 6.54 2.27
CA HIS A 29 -10.62 7.90 2.82
C HIS A 29 -11.73 8.86 2.38
N ASP A 30 -12.51 8.54 1.34
CA ASP A 30 -13.59 9.44 0.91
C ASP A 30 -14.83 9.25 1.79
N ARG A 31 -15.19 10.29 2.54
CA ARG A 31 -16.37 10.28 3.44
C ARG A 31 -17.68 9.98 2.73
N ARG A 32 -17.78 10.21 1.41
CA ARG A 32 -18.98 9.93 0.60
C ARG A 32 -19.23 8.46 0.41
N THR A 33 -18.18 7.63 0.49
CA THR A 33 -18.25 6.17 0.34
C THR A 33 -18.17 5.43 1.68
N MET A 34 -17.87 6.12 2.77
CA MET A 34 -17.74 5.55 4.11
C MET A 34 -19.07 5.60 4.90
N PRO A 35 -19.34 4.59 5.79
CA PRO A 35 -18.53 3.41 6.03
C PRO A 35 -18.74 2.33 4.96
N ASN A 36 -17.70 1.56 4.65
CA ASN A 36 -17.76 0.38 3.81
C ASN A 36 -16.83 -0.71 4.37
N PHE A 37 -16.87 -1.92 3.83
CA PHE A 37 -16.07 -3.05 4.33
C PHE A 37 -14.56 -2.78 4.30
N PHE A 38 -14.07 -2.01 3.31
CA PHE A 38 -12.66 -1.65 3.21
C PHE A 38 -12.29 -0.55 4.21
N SER A 39 -13.11 0.52 4.29
CA SER A 39 -12.81 1.65 5.18
C SER A 39 -12.78 1.28 6.66
N VAL A 40 -13.58 0.30 7.10
CA VAL A 40 -13.58 -0.19 8.48
C VAL A 40 -12.22 -0.80 8.84
N GLU A 41 -11.72 -1.70 8.00
CA GLU A 41 -10.40 -2.33 8.20
C GLU A 41 -9.26 -1.30 8.05
N HIS A 42 -9.39 -0.39 7.10
CA HIS A 42 -8.39 0.64 6.81
C HIS A 42 -8.30 1.70 7.92
N THR A 43 -9.43 2.18 8.44
CA THR A 43 -9.46 3.09 9.58
C THR A 43 -8.84 2.44 10.82
N ARG A 44 -9.10 1.16 11.03
CA ARG A 44 -8.48 0.41 12.11
C ARG A 44 -6.97 0.31 11.92
N HIS A 45 -6.49 0.07 10.70
CA HIS A 45 -5.07 0.06 10.36
C HIS A 45 -4.40 1.41 10.69
N HIS A 46 -5.03 2.55 10.37
CA HIS A 46 -4.52 3.88 10.73
C HIS A 46 -4.51 4.15 12.24
N SER A 47 -5.49 3.63 12.97
CA SER A 47 -5.65 3.90 14.41
C SER A 47 -4.83 2.97 15.30
N GLU A 48 -4.52 1.77 14.86
CA GLU A 48 -3.78 0.75 15.62
C GLU A 48 -2.34 0.52 15.13
N GLY A 49 -1.94 1.11 13.99
CA GLY A 49 -0.58 1.10 13.45
C GLY A 49 -0.05 -0.25 12.96
N ASN A 50 -0.13 -1.28 13.77
CA ASN A 50 0.30 -2.65 13.44
C ASN A 50 -0.87 -3.59 13.11
N TYR A 51 -2.09 -3.07 13.02
CA TYR A 51 -3.23 -3.85 12.59
C TYR A 51 -3.20 -4.06 11.07
N PHE A 52 -3.45 -5.26 10.65
CA PHE A 52 -3.70 -5.63 9.25
C PHE A 52 -4.96 -6.49 9.17
N ALA A 53 -5.82 -6.21 8.21
CA ALA A 53 -7.01 -7.01 7.99
C ALA A 53 -6.66 -8.51 7.90
N PRO A 54 -7.50 -9.41 8.45
CA PRO A 54 -7.25 -10.85 8.45
C PRO A 54 -6.96 -11.38 7.04
N THR A 55 -5.93 -12.21 6.93
CA THR A 55 -5.47 -12.76 5.63
C THR A 55 -6.58 -13.47 4.88
N TRP A 56 -7.48 -14.18 5.58
CA TRP A 56 -8.59 -14.88 4.93
C TRP A 56 -9.57 -13.92 4.23
N LYS A 57 -9.89 -12.75 4.82
CA LYS A 57 -10.74 -11.73 4.18
C LYS A 57 -10.11 -11.24 2.88
N LYS A 58 -8.82 -10.91 2.94
CA LYS A 58 -8.05 -10.43 1.78
C LYS A 58 -7.92 -11.51 0.71
N ALA A 59 -7.60 -12.74 1.10
CA ALA A 59 -7.50 -13.88 0.19
C ALA A 59 -8.83 -14.16 -0.51
N THR A 60 -9.95 -14.12 0.21
CA THR A 60 -11.28 -14.30 -0.39
C THR A 60 -11.55 -13.27 -1.49
N VAL A 61 -11.36 -11.99 -1.20
CA VAL A 61 -11.54 -10.92 -2.20
C VAL A 61 -10.59 -11.11 -3.39
N ALA A 62 -9.32 -11.41 -3.12
CA ALA A 62 -8.32 -11.62 -4.17
C ALA A 62 -8.67 -12.79 -5.09
N VAL A 63 -9.14 -13.92 -4.54
CA VAL A 63 -9.55 -15.10 -5.33
C VAL A 63 -10.74 -14.76 -6.23
N PHE A 64 -11.81 -14.14 -5.70
CA PHE A 64 -12.97 -13.79 -6.51
C PHE A 64 -12.64 -12.76 -7.59
N MET A 65 -11.88 -11.73 -7.27
CA MET A 65 -11.45 -10.73 -8.26
C MET A 65 -10.58 -11.35 -9.35
N SER A 66 -9.62 -12.19 -8.96
CA SER A 66 -8.73 -12.86 -9.92
C SER A 66 -9.49 -13.82 -10.84
N ALA A 67 -10.45 -14.59 -10.29
CA ALA A 67 -11.30 -15.48 -11.09
C ALA A 67 -12.18 -14.68 -12.08
N ALA A 68 -12.78 -13.58 -11.64
CA ALA A 68 -13.58 -12.72 -12.51
C ALA A 68 -12.73 -12.10 -13.63
N LEU A 69 -11.54 -11.57 -13.29
CA LEU A 69 -10.62 -11.00 -14.28
C LEU A 69 -10.11 -12.05 -15.27
N ALA A 70 -9.76 -13.24 -14.80
CA ALA A 70 -9.35 -14.34 -15.67
C ALA A 70 -10.47 -14.75 -16.64
N ALA A 71 -11.72 -14.84 -16.16
CA ALA A 71 -12.86 -15.15 -16.99
C ALA A 71 -13.11 -14.05 -18.05
N ILE A 72 -13.09 -12.77 -17.66
CA ILE A 72 -13.24 -11.64 -18.59
C ILE A 72 -12.15 -11.67 -19.65
N MET A 73 -10.89 -11.84 -19.24
CA MET A 73 -9.76 -11.87 -20.17
C MET A 73 -9.81 -13.07 -21.10
N ALA A 74 -10.29 -14.24 -20.65
CA ALA A 74 -10.49 -15.39 -21.52
C ALA A 74 -11.59 -15.17 -22.59
N LEU A 75 -12.54 -14.28 -22.33
CA LEU A 75 -13.60 -13.91 -23.29
C LEU A 75 -13.13 -12.88 -24.33
N VAL A 76 -12.21 -11.98 -23.96
CA VAL A 76 -11.79 -10.84 -24.82
C VAL A 76 -10.43 -11.07 -25.49
N ALA A 77 -9.67 -12.07 -25.05
CA ALA A 77 -8.38 -12.45 -25.59
C ALA A 77 -8.34 -13.99 -25.74
N ASP A 78 -7.16 -14.58 -25.66
CA ASP A 78 -6.96 -16.02 -25.52
C ASP A 78 -6.62 -16.38 -24.07
N LEU A 79 -6.73 -17.67 -23.74
CA LEU A 79 -6.51 -18.17 -22.39
C LEU A 79 -5.12 -17.85 -21.85
N ASP A 80 -4.07 -18.00 -22.65
CA ASP A 80 -2.69 -17.79 -22.23
C ASP A 80 -2.43 -16.31 -21.93
N THR A 81 -2.96 -15.42 -22.75
CA THR A 81 -2.90 -13.96 -22.53
C THR A 81 -3.68 -13.59 -21.28
N GLY A 82 -4.86 -14.19 -21.05
CA GLY A 82 -5.66 -13.98 -19.84
C GLY A 82 -4.95 -14.46 -18.57
N LEU A 83 -4.30 -15.61 -18.63
CA LEU A 83 -3.51 -16.13 -17.52
C LEU A 83 -2.30 -15.24 -17.23
N ALA A 84 -1.57 -14.81 -18.25
CA ALA A 84 -0.43 -13.90 -18.07
C ALA A 84 -0.84 -12.58 -17.44
N PHE A 85 -1.95 -11.97 -17.87
CA PHE A 85 -2.52 -10.79 -17.26
C PHE A 85 -2.85 -11.01 -15.77
N THR A 86 -3.54 -12.11 -15.45
CA THR A 86 -3.92 -12.45 -14.09
C THR A 86 -2.71 -12.67 -13.19
N VAL A 87 -1.66 -13.32 -13.70
CA VAL A 87 -0.39 -13.50 -12.98
C VAL A 87 0.26 -12.15 -12.65
N GLY A 88 0.28 -11.22 -13.61
CA GLY A 88 0.78 -9.86 -13.37
C GLY A 88 -0.03 -9.11 -12.30
N PHE A 89 -1.36 -9.18 -12.39
CA PHE A 89 -2.27 -8.56 -11.44
C PHE A 89 -2.09 -9.10 -10.01
N VAL A 90 -2.12 -10.42 -9.85
CA VAL A 90 -1.95 -11.09 -8.55
C VAL A 90 -0.55 -10.90 -8.00
N GLY A 91 0.47 -10.97 -8.85
CA GLY A 91 1.87 -10.73 -8.46
C GLY A 91 2.06 -9.34 -7.88
N MET A 92 1.46 -8.32 -8.50
CA MET A 92 1.51 -6.94 -8.00
C MET A 92 0.71 -6.77 -6.71
N TYR A 93 -0.44 -7.45 -6.56
CA TYR A 93 -1.17 -7.50 -5.29
C TYR A 93 -0.33 -8.08 -4.15
N ILE A 94 0.37 -9.19 -4.39
CA ILE A 94 1.26 -9.81 -3.40
C ILE A 94 2.43 -8.88 -3.05
N ALA A 95 2.99 -8.19 -4.05
CA ALA A 95 4.03 -7.18 -3.85
C ALA A 95 3.51 -6.03 -2.96
N TYR A 96 2.30 -5.52 -3.23
CA TYR A 96 1.61 -4.52 -2.41
C TYR A 96 1.48 -4.96 -0.95
N GLU A 97 0.90 -6.13 -0.69
CA GLU A 97 0.72 -6.66 0.67
C GLU A 97 2.06 -6.82 1.40
N THR A 98 3.09 -7.26 0.67
CA THR A 98 4.43 -7.45 1.22
C THR A 98 5.09 -6.11 1.56
N VAL A 99 5.10 -5.15 0.64
CA VAL A 99 5.69 -3.82 0.84
C VAL A 99 4.98 -3.09 1.97
N HIS A 100 3.64 -3.07 1.95
CA HIS A 100 2.81 -2.44 2.97
C HIS A 100 3.10 -2.99 4.37
N ARG A 101 3.06 -4.31 4.54
CA ARG A 101 3.36 -4.96 5.82
C ARG A 101 4.80 -4.68 6.27
N ARG A 102 5.78 -4.80 5.36
CA ARG A 102 7.18 -4.54 5.70
C ARG A 102 7.46 -3.08 6.02
N ALA A 103 6.74 -2.13 5.45
CA ALA A 103 6.85 -0.73 5.83
C ALA A 103 6.58 -0.52 7.33
N HIS A 104 5.58 -1.20 7.88
CA HIS A 104 5.23 -1.10 9.30
C HIS A 104 6.08 -1.99 10.22
N THR A 105 6.55 -3.14 9.77
CA THR A 105 7.09 -4.18 10.66
C THR A 105 8.60 -4.37 10.62
N HIS A 106 9.29 -3.89 9.60
CA HIS A 106 10.72 -4.19 9.39
C HIS A 106 11.54 -2.93 9.14
N GLU A 107 12.74 -2.92 9.67
CA GLU A 107 13.84 -2.05 9.25
C GLU A 107 14.50 -2.61 7.97
N GLY A 108 15.28 -1.83 7.27
CA GLY A 108 16.19 -2.36 6.24
C GLY A 108 15.63 -2.38 4.82
N PHE A 109 14.86 -1.39 4.45
CA PHE A 109 14.52 -1.15 3.05
C PHE A 109 15.69 -0.56 2.24
N THR A 110 15.70 -0.88 0.93
CA THR A 110 16.52 -0.18 -0.07
C THR A 110 16.22 1.33 -0.11
N GLY A 111 16.98 2.10 -0.86
CA GLY A 111 16.70 3.53 -1.07
C GLY A 111 15.26 3.79 -1.53
N TYR A 112 14.79 3.04 -2.53
CA TYR A 112 13.41 3.11 -3.01
C TYR A 112 12.39 2.72 -1.93
N GLY A 113 12.63 1.63 -1.22
CA GLY A 113 11.75 1.18 -0.13
C GLY A 113 11.67 2.19 1.02
N ARG A 114 12.76 2.90 1.36
CA ARG A 114 12.72 3.99 2.35
C ARG A 114 11.90 5.18 1.85
N ALA A 115 12.00 5.53 0.55
CA ALA A 115 11.19 6.59 -0.04
C ALA A 115 9.70 6.23 -0.01
N LEU A 116 9.32 5.00 -0.40
CA LEU A 116 7.95 4.50 -0.31
C LEU A 116 7.41 4.50 1.12
N ARG A 117 8.22 4.07 2.09
CA ARG A 117 7.83 4.12 3.50
C ARG A 117 7.54 5.55 3.96
N ARG A 118 8.38 6.51 3.61
CA ARG A 118 8.15 7.92 3.95
C ARG A 118 6.90 8.45 3.27
N HIS A 119 6.67 8.10 2.01
CA HIS A 119 5.46 8.42 1.28
C HIS A 119 4.21 7.90 2.00
N HIS A 120 4.20 6.62 2.36
CA HIS A 120 3.12 5.97 3.08
C HIS A 120 2.92 6.51 4.50
N PHE A 121 4.01 6.79 5.25
CA PHE A 121 3.88 7.35 6.60
C PHE A 121 3.55 8.84 6.62
N HIS A 122 3.85 9.58 5.58
CA HIS A 122 3.29 10.90 5.39
C HIS A 122 1.75 10.83 5.32
N HIS A 123 1.22 9.88 4.56
CA HIS A 123 -0.19 9.58 4.49
C HIS A 123 -0.78 9.21 5.88
N HIS A 124 -0.13 8.31 6.63
CA HIS A 124 -0.59 7.90 7.96
C HIS A 124 -0.58 8.99 9.03
N PHE A 125 0.47 9.81 9.06
CA PHE A 125 0.77 10.64 10.23
C PHE A 125 0.77 12.15 9.95
N SER A 126 0.77 12.57 8.69
CA SER A 126 0.81 13.98 8.30
C SER A 126 -0.44 14.40 7.53
N ASN A 127 -0.73 13.77 6.39
CA ASN A 127 -1.89 14.12 5.56
C ASN A 127 -2.55 12.88 4.92
N PRO A 128 -3.66 12.38 5.50
CA PRO A 128 -4.36 11.21 4.95
C PRO A 128 -5.13 11.49 3.63
N ARG A 129 -5.05 12.72 3.10
CA ARG A 129 -5.62 13.08 1.80
C ARG A 129 -4.59 13.06 0.66
N ALA A 130 -3.34 12.77 0.99
CA ALA A 130 -2.22 12.71 0.06
C ALA A 130 -1.55 11.34 0.13
N ASN A 131 -0.73 11.02 -0.89
CA ASN A 131 0.18 9.87 -0.87
C ASN A 131 -0.53 8.52 -0.65
N HIS A 132 -1.53 8.25 -1.48
CA HIS A 132 -2.33 7.01 -1.38
C HIS A 132 -1.62 5.78 -1.94
N GLY A 133 -0.67 5.94 -2.87
CA GLY A 133 0.08 4.83 -3.45
C GLY A 133 1.05 4.21 -2.44
N VAL A 134 0.98 2.89 -2.23
CA VAL A 134 1.87 2.16 -1.32
C VAL A 134 3.07 1.58 -2.05
N THR A 135 2.85 1.05 -3.26
CA THR A 135 3.91 0.43 -4.06
C THR A 135 4.60 1.41 -5.00
N SER A 136 3.94 2.51 -5.34
CA SER A 136 4.48 3.55 -6.24
C SER A 136 3.75 4.87 -6.02
N PRO A 137 4.44 6.02 -6.11
CA PRO A 137 3.81 7.33 -6.10
C PRO A 137 3.19 7.71 -7.45
N LEU A 138 3.22 6.83 -8.46
CA LEU A 138 2.83 7.12 -9.84
C LEU A 138 1.44 7.78 -9.93
N TRP A 139 0.45 7.17 -9.31
CA TRP A 139 -0.93 7.64 -9.40
C TRP A 139 -1.18 8.89 -8.55
N ASP A 140 -0.43 9.07 -7.46
CA ASP A 140 -0.44 10.32 -6.72
C ASP A 140 0.10 11.48 -7.57
N LEU A 141 1.14 11.25 -8.37
CA LEU A 141 1.67 12.23 -9.31
C LEU A 141 0.66 12.54 -10.43
N VAL A 142 0.05 11.50 -11.01
CA VAL A 142 -0.94 11.65 -12.10
C VAL A 142 -2.19 12.42 -11.64
N PHE A 143 -2.66 12.16 -10.42
CA PHE A 143 -3.89 12.77 -9.89
C PHE A 143 -3.67 13.94 -8.94
N GLY A 144 -2.44 14.42 -8.82
CA GLY A 144 -2.10 15.62 -8.04
C GLY A 144 -2.27 15.45 -6.53
N THR A 145 -2.14 14.21 -6.01
CA THR A 145 -2.19 13.89 -4.57
C THR A 145 -0.83 13.59 -3.97
N HIS A 146 0.24 13.79 -4.76
CA HIS A 146 1.61 13.60 -4.28
C HIS A 146 2.07 14.79 -3.44
N GLU A 147 2.51 14.52 -2.22
CA GLU A 147 3.22 15.47 -1.35
C GLU A 147 4.61 14.93 -1.00
N VAL A 148 5.61 15.81 -1.05
CA VAL A 148 6.97 15.43 -0.64
C VAL A 148 7.03 15.37 0.89
N PRO A 149 7.34 14.20 1.49
CA PRO A 149 7.37 14.07 2.93
C PRO A 149 8.49 14.90 3.57
N GLY A 150 8.14 15.80 4.48
CA GLY A 150 9.07 16.42 5.42
C GLY A 150 9.46 15.48 6.56
N VAL A 151 9.70 16.04 7.75
CA VAL A 151 9.88 15.26 8.98
C VAL A 151 8.50 14.78 9.45
N ILE A 152 8.36 13.47 9.61
CA ILE A 152 7.10 12.82 9.97
C ILE A 152 7.01 12.67 11.48
N THR A 153 5.99 13.24 12.09
CA THR A 153 5.76 13.16 13.53
C THR A 153 4.83 11.98 13.86
N VAL A 154 5.40 10.92 14.40
CA VAL A 154 4.70 9.68 14.74
C VAL A 154 4.21 9.73 16.19
N PRO A 155 2.90 9.51 16.47
CA PRO A 155 2.44 9.32 17.84
C PRO A 155 3.15 8.12 18.49
N GLU A 156 3.68 8.28 19.70
CA GLU A 156 4.46 7.23 20.36
C GLU A 156 3.72 5.88 20.45
N ARG A 157 2.41 5.92 20.74
CA ARG A 157 1.56 4.72 20.78
C ARG A 157 1.43 3.96 19.46
N LEU A 158 1.74 4.61 18.34
CA LEU A 158 1.69 4.04 16.97
C LEU A 158 3.09 3.82 16.40
N ALA A 159 4.13 4.10 17.19
CA ALA A 159 5.49 3.98 16.73
C ALA A 159 5.87 2.51 16.51
N MET A 160 6.48 2.26 15.36
CA MET A 160 6.92 0.94 14.97
C MET A 160 8.19 0.55 15.73
N GLN A 161 8.31 -0.73 16.11
CA GLN A 161 9.48 -1.23 16.87
C GLN A 161 10.82 -0.94 16.18
N TRP A 162 10.87 -0.99 14.85
CA TRP A 162 12.08 -0.69 14.11
C TRP A 162 12.48 0.80 14.17
N LEU A 163 11.53 1.70 14.49
CA LEU A 163 11.77 3.14 14.58
C LEU A 163 12.38 3.53 15.92
N ILE A 164 12.10 2.78 16.98
CA ILE A 164 12.48 3.11 18.35
C ILE A 164 13.79 2.43 18.73
N ASP A 165 14.68 3.19 19.35
CA ASP A 165 15.86 2.65 20.03
C ASP A 165 15.42 2.02 21.37
N PRO A 166 15.63 0.71 21.56
CA PRO A 166 15.18 0.01 22.77
C PRO A 166 15.88 0.48 24.05
N ASN A 167 17.03 1.15 23.96
CA ASN A 167 17.79 1.62 25.12
C ASN A 167 17.34 2.99 25.59
N THR A 168 16.93 3.86 24.67
CA THR A 168 16.58 5.26 24.98
C THR A 168 15.08 5.53 24.89
N GLY A 169 14.33 4.72 24.15
CA GLY A 169 12.93 4.98 23.82
C GLY A 169 12.73 6.12 22.80
N ASP A 170 13.79 6.66 22.23
CA ASP A 170 13.75 7.70 21.21
C ASP A 170 13.81 7.12 19.79
N VAL A 171 13.65 7.98 18.79
CA VAL A 171 13.85 7.58 17.39
C VAL A 171 15.30 7.18 17.18
N ARG A 172 15.53 6.02 16.55
CA ARG A 172 16.89 5.56 16.19
C ARG A 172 17.62 6.61 15.37
N ALA A 173 18.91 6.78 15.63
CA ALA A 173 19.77 7.77 14.96
C ALA A 173 19.66 7.69 13.43
N ALA A 174 19.62 6.50 12.85
CA ALA A 174 19.48 6.28 11.40
C ALA A 174 18.13 6.79 10.80
N ALA A 175 17.15 7.09 11.62
CA ALA A 175 15.83 7.58 11.21
C ALA A 175 15.53 9.02 11.69
N ALA A 176 16.37 9.61 12.52
CA ALA A 176 16.13 10.89 13.19
C ALA A 176 16.00 12.09 12.22
N ASP A 177 16.61 12.02 11.04
CA ASP A 177 16.47 13.07 10.01
C ASP A 177 15.07 13.11 9.38
N HIS A 178 14.30 12.03 9.52
CA HIS A 178 13.04 11.84 8.82
C HIS A 178 11.84 11.67 9.75
N TYR A 179 12.08 11.32 11.02
CA TYR A 179 11.00 10.99 11.97
C TYR A 179 11.22 11.63 13.32
N ARG A 180 10.12 11.97 14.00
CA ARG A 180 10.09 12.41 15.40
C ARG A 180 8.96 11.70 16.12
N LEU A 181 9.09 11.53 17.44
CA LEU A 181 8.01 11.05 18.28
C LEU A 181 7.18 12.22 18.83
N ARG A 182 5.87 12.03 18.83
CA ARG A 182 4.95 12.85 19.61
C ARG A 182 4.53 12.05 20.84
N ARG A 183 5.09 12.41 22.00
CA ARG A 183 4.70 11.87 23.29
C ARG A 183 3.41 12.53 23.77
N ALA A 184 2.58 11.79 24.52
CA ALA A 184 1.46 12.39 25.24
C ALA A 184 2.01 13.34 26.31
N ALA A 185 1.36 14.51 26.47
CA ALA A 185 1.67 15.43 27.55
C ALA A 185 1.14 14.88 28.88
#